data_63a421c93d36caa17ec78bb3b706360b
#
_entry.id   63a421c93d36caa17ec78bb3b706360b
#
_cell.length_a   1.000
_cell.length_b   1.000
_cell.length_c   1.000
_cell.angle_alpha   90.00
_cell.angle_beta   90.00
_cell.angle_gamma   90.00
#
_symmetry.space_group_name_H-M   'P 1'
#
loop_
_entity.id
_entity.type
_entity.pdbx_description
1 polymer ?
#
loop_
_entity_poly.entity_id
_entity_poly.type
_entity_poly.pdbx_seq_one_letter_code
_entity_poly.pdbx_strand_id
1 'polypeptide(L)'
;MTNSGEKNVSEFLNIAFEELEQLRPKLNAGFYKKAVEIIIKSEQTGGRVHITGIGKPSYVAGYTASLLSSTGTPAYTLHGTEAVHGSSGQGREGDVVIAISNSGETAELKATVSTVKRNGAKIISVSGNPDSWLAKTGNAFLFAGVKREGDSLNRAPRASILAELLVLQGLSVILQEKHGLTP
;
A
#
# COMPACT_ATOMS: atom_id res chain seq x y z
N MET A 1 -25.46 3.42 -25.59
CA MET A 1 -25.45 3.12 -24.13
C MET A 1 -26.85 3.42 -23.60
N THR A 2 -27.37 2.61 -22.69
CA THR A 2 -28.68 2.88 -22.07
C THR A 2 -28.52 3.99 -21.03
N ASN A 3 -29.54 4.84 -20.86
CA ASN A 3 -29.59 5.92 -19.85
C ASN A 3 -29.23 5.43 -18.41
N SER A 4 -29.46 4.14 -18.14
CA SER A 4 -29.09 3.46 -16.89
C SER A 4 -27.55 3.31 -16.71
N GLY A 5 -26.82 3.04 -17.80
CA GLY A 5 -25.34 2.86 -17.72
C GLY A 5 -24.61 4.18 -17.42
N GLU A 6 -25.06 5.26 -18.03
CA GLU A 6 -24.50 6.63 -17.78
C GLU A 6 -24.74 7.07 -16.33
N LYS A 7 -25.94 6.79 -15.79
CA LYS A 7 -26.28 7.07 -14.40
C LYS A 7 -25.37 6.31 -13.44
N ASN A 8 -25.14 5.01 -13.68
CA ASN A 8 -24.30 4.17 -12.83
C ASN A 8 -22.82 4.62 -12.83
N VAL A 9 -22.29 5.04 -13.99
CA VAL A 9 -20.92 5.58 -14.08
C VAL A 9 -20.81 6.91 -13.33
N SER A 10 -21.77 7.81 -13.51
CA SER A 10 -21.80 9.09 -12.80
C SER A 10 -21.88 8.90 -11.28
N GLU A 11 -22.70 7.96 -10.81
CA GLU A 11 -22.81 7.64 -9.40
C GLU A 11 -21.49 7.05 -8.85
N PHE A 12 -20.87 6.12 -9.57
CA PHE A 12 -19.55 5.61 -9.20
C PHE A 12 -18.50 6.71 -9.06
N LEU A 13 -18.41 7.61 -10.04
CA LEU A 13 -17.43 8.70 -10.01
C LEU A 13 -17.66 9.62 -8.81
N ASN A 14 -18.90 10.01 -8.56
CA ASN A 14 -19.25 10.85 -7.41
C ASN A 14 -18.82 10.21 -6.10
N ILE A 15 -19.16 8.92 -5.89
CA ILE A 15 -18.78 8.20 -4.68
C ILE A 15 -17.27 8.08 -4.56
N ALA A 16 -16.56 7.72 -5.64
CA ALA A 16 -15.11 7.58 -5.62
C ALA A 16 -14.41 8.89 -5.23
N PHE A 17 -14.81 10.02 -5.81
CA PHE A 17 -14.26 11.32 -5.45
C PHE A 17 -14.60 11.73 -4.02
N GLU A 18 -15.84 11.51 -3.55
CA GLU A 18 -16.23 11.78 -2.17
C GLU A 18 -15.37 11.00 -1.17
N GLU A 19 -15.14 9.70 -1.40
CA GLU A 19 -14.31 8.87 -0.53
C GLU A 19 -12.84 9.36 -0.50
N LEU A 20 -12.28 9.74 -1.66
CA LEU A 20 -10.93 10.29 -1.72
C LEU A 20 -10.82 11.67 -1.05
N GLU A 21 -11.84 12.53 -1.20
CA GLU A 21 -11.88 13.82 -0.52
C GLU A 21 -11.96 13.67 1.01
N GLN A 22 -12.63 12.63 1.54
CA GLN A 22 -12.62 12.32 2.97
C GLN A 22 -11.26 11.81 3.47
N LEU A 23 -10.48 11.17 2.60
CA LEU A 23 -9.13 10.69 2.92
C LEU A 23 -8.10 11.83 2.88
N ARG A 24 -8.22 12.77 1.95
CA ARG A 24 -7.28 13.85 1.67
C ARG A 24 -6.76 14.61 2.91
N PRO A 25 -7.59 15.06 3.87
CA PRO A 25 -7.08 15.81 5.03
C PRO A 25 -6.16 15.01 5.96
N LYS A 26 -6.19 13.68 5.88
CA LYS A 26 -5.32 12.79 6.64
C LYS A 26 -3.93 12.66 6.02
N LEU A 27 -3.80 12.85 4.70
CA LEU A 27 -2.59 12.65 3.93
C LEU A 27 -1.65 13.86 4.03
N ASN A 28 -1.05 14.06 5.18
CA ASN A 28 -0.08 15.13 5.45
C ASN A 28 1.29 14.54 5.83
N ALA A 29 2.31 15.37 5.93
CA ALA A 29 3.67 14.92 6.24
C ALA A 29 3.77 14.11 7.54
N GLY A 30 2.97 14.43 8.56
CA GLY A 30 2.90 13.69 9.82
C GLY A 30 2.38 12.26 9.66
N PHE A 31 1.42 12.06 8.76
CA PHE A 31 0.87 10.75 8.42
C PHE A 31 1.95 9.81 7.85
N TYR A 32 2.86 10.31 7.02
CA TYR A 32 3.91 9.51 6.38
C TYR A 32 5.19 9.39 7.22
N LYS A 33 5.38 10.25 8.23
CA LYS A 33 6.64 10.42 8.96
C LYS A 33 7.29 9.09 9.34
N LYS A 34 6.55 8.22 10.00
CA LYS A 34 7.09 6.94 10.49
C LYS A 34 7.49 5.98 9.37
N ALA A 35 6.70 5.92 8.31
CA ALA A 35 6.99 5.08 7.15
C ALA A 35 8.27 5.56 6.43
N VAL A 36 8.38 6.87 6.21
CA VAL A 36 9.56 7.51 5.60
C VAL A 36 10.81 7.26 6.45
N GLU A 37 10.76 7.46 7.76
CA GLU A 37 11.89 7.19 8.68
C GLU A 37 12.37 5.74 8.57
N ILE A 38 11.46 4.78 8.50
CA ILE A 38 11.78 3.35 8.37
C ILE A 38 12.48 3.07 7.03
N ILE A 39 11.97 3.62 5.93
CA ILE A 39 12.53 3.40 4.58
C ILE A 39 13.92 4.04 4.48
N ILE A 40 14.07 5.30 4.83
CA ILE A 40 15.37 6.00 4.75
C ILE A 40 16.43 5.31 5.63
N LYS A 41 16.04 4.87 6.83
CA LYS A 41 16.98 4.12 7.70
C LYS A 41 17.40 2.80 7.07
N SER A 42 16.50 2.09 6.41
CA SER A 42 16.80 0.84 5.69
C SER A 42 17.77 1.10 4.53
N GLU A 43 17.50 2.10 3.71
CA GLU A 43 18.36 2.49 2.58
C GLU A 43 19.80 2.83 3.03
N GLN A 44 19.95 3.57 4.14
CA GLN A 44 21.27 3.93 4.71
C GLN A 44 22.12 2.71 5.08
N THR A 45 21.51 1.56 5.29
CA THR A 45 22.19 0.28 5.61
C THR A 45 22.20 -0.70 4.43
N GLY A 46 21.85 -0.23 3.22
CA GLY A 46 21.81 -1.04 2.00
C GLY A 46 20.58 -1.96 1.92
N GLY A 47 19.55 -1.69 2.72
CA GLY A 47 18.26 -2.39 2.66
C GLY A 47 17.42 -1.91 1.47
N ARG A 48 16.38 -2.67 1.18
CA ARG A 48 15.47 -2.49 0.03
C ARG A 48 14.04 -2.45 0.50
N VAL A 49 13.16 -1.95 -0.37
CA VAL A 49 11.72 -1.96 -0.13
C VAL A 49 11.08 -3.05 -0.98
N HIS A 50 10.36 -3.96 -0.35
CA HIS A 50 9.53 -4.95 -1.03
C HIS A 50 8.07 -4.58 -0.84
N ILE A 51 7.27 -4.67 -1.90
CA ILE A 51 5.84 -4.35 -1.83
C ILE A 51 5.04 -5.60 -2.15
N THR A 52 4.02 -5.89 -1.35
CA THR A 52 3.20 -7.10 -1.49
C THR A 52 1.73 -6.84 -1.21
N GLY A 53 0.89 -7.68 -1.80
CA GLY A 53 -0.55 -7.71 -1.61
C GLY A 53 -1.13 -8.97 -2.25
N ILE A 54 -2.38 -9.30 -1.96
CA ILE A 54 -3.08 -10.46 -2.53
C ILE A 54 -4.25 -9.98 -3.38
N GLY A 55 -4.46 -10.59 -4.56
CA GLY A 55 -5.51 -10.21 -5.50
C GLY A 55 -5.26 -8.82 -6.10
N LYS A 56 -6.26 -7.93 -6.10
CA LYS A 56 -6.12 -6.58 -6.70
C LYS A 56 -5.03 -5.72 -6.05
N PRO A 57 -4.83 -5.71 -4.72
CA PRO A 57 -3.68 -5.05 -4.08
C PRO A 57 -2.31 -5.49 -4.60
N SER A 58 -2.15 -6.69 -5.20
CA SER A 58 -0.88 -7.09 -5.80
C SER A 58 -0.51 -6.25 -7.02
N TYR A 59 -1.50 -5.78 -7.78
CA TYR A 59 -1.27 -4.86 -8.91
C TYR A 59 -0.88 -3.46 -8.42
N VAL A 60 -1.47 -3.01 -7.31
CA VAL A 60 -1.04 -1.78 -6.63
C VAL A 60 0.40 -1.92 -6.14
N ALA A 61 0.76 -3.09 -5.59
CA ALA A 61 2.13 -3.39 -5.16
C ALA A 61 3.13 -3.31 -6.33
N GLY A 62 2.79 -3.90 -7.48
CA GLY A 62 3.63 -3.82 -8.69
C GLY A 62 3.83 -2.40 -9.19
N TYR A 63 2.74 -1.63 -9.28
CA TYR A 63 2.79 -0.22 -9.64
C TYR A 63 3.66 0.58 -8.66
N THR A 64 3.45 0.39 -7.35
CA THR A 64 4.20 1.10 -6.31
C THR A 64 5.69 0.77 -6.35
N ALA A 65 6.06 -0.48 -6.55
CA ALA A 65 7.46 -0.90 -6.70
C ALA A 65 8.13 -0.17 -7.87
N SER A 66 7.46 -0.12 -9.02
CA SER A 66 7.93 0.61 -10.20
C SER A 66 8.07 2.10 -9.94
N LEU A 67 7.06 2.72 -9.31
CA LEU A 67 7.06 4.15 -9.00
C LEU A 67 8.20 4.52 -8.03
N LEU A 68 8.35 3.80 -6.92
CA LEU A 68 9.42 4.03 -5.96
C LEU A 68 10.80 3.86 -6.58
N SER A 69 11.00 2.82 -7.41
CA SER A 69 12.26 2.62 -8.11
C SER A 69 12.59 3.76 -9.07
N SER A 70 11.60 4.32 -9.77
CA SER A 70 11.79 5.46 -10.69
C SER A 70 12.06 6.77 -9.96
N THR A 71 11.78 6.85 -8.65
CA THR A 71 11.96 8.02 -7.79
C THR A 71 13.07 7.84 -6.75
N GLY A 72 14.00 6.90 -6.98
CA GLY A 72 15.25 6.77 -6.22
C GLY A 72 15.22 5.80 -5.05
N THR A 73 14.08 5.18 -4.72
CA THR A 73 13.98 4.14 -3.69
C THR A 73 14.13 2.75 -4.32
N PRO A 74 15.16 1.95 -3.99
CA PRO A 74 15.28 0.58 -4.50
C PRO A 74 14.10 -0.29 -4.03
N ALA A 75 13.14 -0.54 -4.93
CA ALA A 75 11.88 -1.19 -4.61
C ALA A 75 11.55 -2.34 -5.56
N TYR A 76 10.98 -3.42 -5.00
CA TYR A 76 10.70 -4.68 -5.69
C TYR A 76 9.34 -5.23 -5.31
N THR A 77 8.68 -5.91 -6.22
CA THR A 77 7.46 -6.66 -5.90
C THR A 77 7.82 -7.97 -5.22
N LEU A 78 7.17 -8.28 -4.10
CA LEU A 78 7.20 -9.60 -3.46
C LEU A 78 5.84 -10.27 -3.71
N HIS A 79 5.86 -11.44 -4.34
CA HIS A 79 4.63 -12.18 -4.60
C HIS A 79 4.04 -12.72 -3.29
N GLY A 80 2.80 -12.33 -2.99
CA GLY A 80 2.22 -12.56 -1.67
C GLY A 80 2.04 -14.01 -1.28
N THR A 81 1.75 -14.93 -2.23
CA THR A 81 1.61 -16.36 -1.94
C THR A 81 2.94 -17.11 -2.07
N GLU A 82 3.79 -16.76 -3.04
CA GLU A 82 5.08 -17.42 -3.23
C GLU A 82 6.08 -17.15 -2.09
N ALA A 83 5.86 -16.09 -1.31
CA ALA A 83 6.71 -15.76 -0.18
C ALA A 83 6.81 -16.90 0.83
N VAL A 84 5.72 -17.62 1.10
CA VAL A 84 5.69 -18.77 2.01
C VAL A 84 6.28 -20.04 1.39
N HIS A 85 6.48 -20.07 0.08
CA HIS A 85 7.08 -21.16 -0.68
C HIS A 85 8.56 -20.89 -1.06
N GLY A 86 9.21 -19.92 -0.40
CA GLY A 86 10.64 -19.64 -0.57
C GLY A 86 10.97 -18.25 -1.09
N SER A 87 10.05 -17.56 -1.80
CA SER A 87 10.33 -16.23 -2.35
C SER A 87 10.57 -15.15 -1.27
N SER A 88 10.23 -15.41 0.00
CA SER A 88 10.63 -14.55 1.13
C SER A 88 12.14 -14.45 1.31
N GLY A 89 12.92 -15.39 0.73
CA GLY A 89 14.38 -15.29 0.65
C GLY A 89 14.91 -14.12 -0.18
N GLN A 90 14.06 -13.42 -0.93
CA GLN A 90 14.41 -12.14 -1.58
C GLN A 90 14.67 -11.04 -0.54
N GLY A 91 14.01 -11.10 0.61
CA GLY A 91 14.18 -10.15 1.72
C GLY A 91 15.20 -10.64 2.73
N ARG A 92 15.90 -9.71 3.35
CA ARG A 92 16.87 -9.94 4.40
C ARG A 92 16.65 -9.01 5.58
N GLU A 93 17.37 -9.24 6.63
CA GLU A 93 17.35 -8.34 7.78
C GLU A 93 17.68 -6.91 7.38
N GLY A 94 16.89 -5.96 7.87
CA GLY A 94 17.01 -4.55 7.54
C GLY A 94 16.16 -4.09 6.35
N ASP A 95 15.63 -4.99 5.53
CA ASP A 95 14.69 -4.64 4.46
C ASP A 95 13.35 -4.15 5.03
N VAL A 96 12.61 -3.45 4.19
CA VAL A 96 11.24 -3.00 4.48
C VAL A 96 10.25 -3.75 3.60
N VAL A 97 9.12 -4.17 4.17
CA VAL A 97 8.01 -4.74 3.40
C VAL A 97 6.78 -3.86 3.58
N ILE A 98 6.29 -3.28 2.49
CA ILE A 98 5.00 -2.59 2.43
C ILE A 98 3.95 -3.65 2.09
N ALA A 99 3.04 -3.92 3.02
CA ALA A 99 1.98 -4.91 2.87
C ALA A 99 0.62 -4.23 2.72
N ILE A 100 -0.11 -4.54 1.64
CA ILE A 100 -1.34 -3.88 1.23
C ILE A 100 -2.52 -4.83 1.34
N SER A 101 -3.54 -4.45 2.11
CA SER A 101 -4.82 -5.18 2.21
C SER A 101 -5.90 -4.26 2.76
N ASN A 102 -6.97 -4.03 2.01
CA ASN A 102 -8.07 -3.18 2.47
C ASN A 102 -8.67 -3.68 3.81
N SER A 103 -8.98 -4.97 3.93
CA SER A 103 -9.48 -5.55 5.18
C SER A 103 -8.41 -5.67 6.27
N GLY A 104 -7.13 -5.85 5.87
CA GLY A 104 -6.02 -6.17 6.75
C GLY A 104 -6.10 -7.56 7.39
N GLU A 105 -7.01 -8.43 6.90
CA GLU A 105 -7.31 -9.74 7.47
C GLU A 105 -7.06 -10.92 6.51
N THR A 106 -6.55 -10.66 5.30
CA THR A 106 -6.28 -11.67 4.27
C THR A 106 -5.31 -12.73 4.79
N ALA A 107 -5.74 -14.00 4.83
CA ALA A 107 -5.00 -15.09 5.47
C ALA A 107 -3.61 -15.33 4.83
N GLU A 108 -3.55 -15.34 3.50
CA GLU A 108 -2.32 -15.52 2.74
C GLU A 108 -1.33 -14.37 3.01
N LEU A 109 -1.82 -13.14 3.11
CA LEU A 109 -0.97 -11.99 3.42
C LEU A 109 -0.46 -12.05 4.85
N LYS A 110 -1.26 -12.53 5.81
CA LYS A 110 -0.81 -12.77 7.19
C LYS A 110 0.35 -13.76 7.23
N ALA A 111 0.26 -14.86 6.49
CA ALA A 111 1.33 -15.85 6.39
C ALA A 111 2.61 -15.22 5.81
N THR A 112 2.48 -14.47 4.73
CA THR A 112 3.60 -13.76 4.10
C THR A 112 4.25 -12.75 5.03
N VAL A 113 3.47 -11.85 5.64
CA VAL A 113 3.96 -10.83 6.57
C VAL A 113 4.64 -11.47 7.78
N SER A 114 4.06 -12.55 8.32
CA SER A 114 4.68 -13.29 9.43
C SER A 114 6.04 -13.89 9.05
N THR A 115 6.17 -14.39 7.82
CA THR A 115 7.41 -14.98 7.32
C THR A 115 8.49 -13.92 7.13
N VAL A 116 8.22 -12.83 6.40
CA VAL A 116 9.22 -11.78 6.17
C VAL A 116 9.60 -11.04 7.46
N LYS A 117 8.68 -10.92 8.40
CA LYS A 117 8.98 -10.35 9.73
C LYS A 117 9.93 -11.21 10.53
N ARG A 118 9.82 -12.56 10.45
CA ARG A 118 10.80 -13.50 11.05
C ARG A 118 12.17 -13.39 10.41
N ASN A 119 12.23 -13.04 9.12
CA ASN A 119 13.48 -12.79 8.39
C ASN A 119 14.11 -11.41 8.73
N GLY A 120 13.53 -10.65 9.66
CA GLY A 120 14.07 -9.39 10.14
C GLY A 120 13.59 -8.13 9.39
N ALA A 121 12.67 -8.27 8.43
CA ALA A 121 12.12 -7.11 7.72
C ALA A 121 11.23 -6.24 8.62
N LYS A 122 11.24 -4.92 8.39
CA LYS A 122 10.29 -3.98 8.97
C LYS A 122 9.03 -3.91 8.12
N ILE A 123 7.88 -3.85 8.76
CA ILE A 123 6.58 -3.87 8.07
C ILE A 123 5.95 -2.48 8.08
N ILE A 124 5.59 -1.99 6.89
CA ILE A 124 4.69 -0.85 6.72
C ILE A 124 3.36 -1.40 6.24
N SER A 125 2.35 -1.26 7.07
CA SER A 125 0.99 -1.74 6.78
C SER A 125 0.19 -0.67 6.05
N VAL A 126 -0.48 -1.05 4.96
CA VAL A 126 -1.46 -0.21 4.24
C VAL A 126 -2.80 -0.92 4.31
N SER A 127 -3.77 -0.33 5.02
CA SER A 127 -5.09 -0.96 5.20
C SER A 127 -6.20 0.07 5.40
N GLY A 128 -7.42 -0.32 5.02
CA GLY A 128 -8.64 0.42 5.28
C GLY A 128 -9.21 0.21 6.70
N ASN A 129 -8.66 -0.75 7.45
CA ASN A 129 -9.13 -1.07 8.79
C ASN A 129 -8.00 -0.88 9.83
N PRO A 130 -8.05 0.18 10.67
CA PRO A 130 -7.02 0.45 11.68
C PRO A 130 -6.99 -0.60 12.81
N ASP A 131 -8.07 -1.34 13.00
CA ASP A 131 -8.18 -2.38 14.01
C ASP A 131 -7.75 -3.77 13.54
N SER A 132 -7.41 -3.90 12.25
CA SER A 132 -7.02 -5.15 11.63
C SER A 132 -5.71 -5.72 12.19
N TRP A 133 -5.54 -7.02 11.98
CA TRP A 133 -4.29 -7.70 12.30
C TRP A 133 -3.09 -7.04 11.59
N LEU A 134 -3.24 -6.71 10.30
CA LEU A 134 -2.17 -6.09 9.52
C LEU A 134 -1.77 -4.73 10.11
N ALA A 135 -2.75 -3.87 10.41
CA ALA A 135 -2.49 -2.56 11.00
C ALA A 135 -1.71 -2.67 12.33
N LYS A 136 -2.10 -3.61 13.19
CA LYS A 136 -1.47 -3.85 14.50
C LYS A 136 -0.10 -4.53 14.42
N THR A 137 0.18 -5.25 13.34
CA THR A 137 1.43 -5.97 13.13
C THR A 137 2.55 -5.07 12.59
N GLY A 138 2.20 -3.99 11.90
CA GLY A 138 3.13 -3.06 11.24
C GLY A 138 3.99 -2.26 12.22
N ASN A 139 5.20 -1.93 11.78
CA ASN A 139 6.07 -0.96 12.44
C ASN A 139 5.64 0.49 12.14
N ALA A 140 4.95 0.68 11.02
CA ALA A 140 4.20 1.89 10.66
C ALA A 140 2.88 1.46 10.00
N PHE A 141 1.86 2.32 10.12
CA PHE A 141 0.55 2.10 9.54
C PHE A 141 0.13 3.31 8.70
N LEU A 142 -0.27 3.04 7.46
CA LEU A 142 -0.84 4.01 6.54
C LEU A 142 -2.30 3.64 6.27
N PHE A 143 -3.21 4.46 6.74
CA PHE A 143 -4.63 4.26 6.55
C PHE A 143 -5.02 4.59 5.09
N ALA A 144 -5.65 3.62 4.40
CA ALA A 144 -6.13 3.74 3.02
C ALA A 144 -7.59 3.26 2.90
N GLY A 145 -8.43 3.64 3.85
CA GLY A 145 -9.80 3.14 3.95
C GLY A 145 -10.82 4.03 3.25
N VAL A 146 -11.82 3.35 2.65
CA VAL A 146 -13.05 3.93 2.11
C VAL A 146 -14.26 3.24 2.73
N LYS A 147 -15.40 3.91 2.73
CA LYS A 147 -16.67 3.35 3.22
C LYS A 147 -17.45 2.65 2.13
N ARG A 148 -17.30 3.13 0.88
CA ARG A 148 -18.06 2.65 -0.30
C ARG A 148 -17.12 2.41 -1.47
N GLU A 149 -17.38 1.35 -2.21
CA GLU A 149 -16.62 1.01 -3.43
C GLU A 149 -17.17 1.69 -4.69
N GLY A 150 -18.35 2.28 -4.61
CA GLY A 150 -18.94 3.11 -5.66
C GLY A 150 -19.93 2.41 -6.59
N ASP A 151 -20.25 1.14 -6.37
CA ASP A 151 -21.32 0.45 -7.08
C ASP A 151 -22.41 -0.06 -6.13
N SER A 152 -23.54 -0.49 -6.69
CA SER A 152 -24.69 -0.98 -5.94
C SER A 152 -24.42 -2.23 -5.11
N LEU A 153 -23.42 -3.04 -5.47
CA LEU A 153 -23.05 -4.26 -4.76
C LEU A 153 -22.03 -4.00 -3.64
N ASN A 154 -21.29 -2.90 -3.73
CA ASN A 154 -20.24 -2.49 -2.78
C ASN A 154 -19.23 -3.60 -2.45
N ARG A 155 -18.90 -4.45 -3.42
CA ARG A 155 -18.06 -5.64 -3.22
C ARG A 155 -16.74 -5.62 -3.97
N ALA A 156 -16.77 -5.19 -5.22
CA ALA A 156 -15.57 -5.17 -6.05
C ALA A 156 -14.67 -3.99 -5.63
N PRO A 157 -13.40 -4.23 -5.26
CA PRO A 157 -12.48 -3.15 -4.91
C PRO A 157 -12.30 -2.16 -6.07
N ARG A 158 -12.77 -0.93 -5.89
CA ARG A 158 -12.65 0.21 -6.83
C ARG A 158 -12.13 1.44 -6.11
N ALA A 159 -12.96 2.07 -5.26
CA ALA A 159 -12.54 3.23 -4.48
C ALA A 159 -11.42 2.88 -3.48
N SER A 160 -11.43 1.68 -2.89
CA SER A 160 -10.35 1.22 -2.02
C SER A 160 -9.01 1.11 -2.76
N ILE A 161 -9.00 0.64 -4.01
CA ILE A 161 -7.78 0.61 -4.84
C ILE A 161 -7.27 2.02 -5.14
N LEU A 162 -8.16 2.97 -5.43
CA LEU A 162 -7.77 4.37 -5.63
C LEU A 162 -7.18 4.98 -4.36
N ALA A 163 -7.73 4.66 -3.20
CA ALA A 163 -7.22 5.10 -1.90
C ALA A 163 -5.81 4.51 -1.61
N GLU A 164 -5.61 3.21 -1.85
CA GLU A 164 -4.31 2.55 -1.72
C GLU A 164 -3.26 3.22 -2.63
N LEU A 165 -3.61 3.46 -3.91
CA LEU A 165 -2.74 4.15 -4.86
C LEU A 165 -2.41 5.57 -4.39
N LEU A 166 -3.40 6.36 -4.00
CA LEU A 166 -3.22 7.75 -3.56
C LEU A 166 -2.28 7.84 -2.34
N VAL A 167 -2.48 6.97 -1.36
CA VAL A 167 -1.62 6.88 -0.17
C VAL A 167 -0.17 6.55 -0.55
N LEU A 168 0.04 5.59 -1.43
CA LEU A 168 1.38 5.16 -1.83
C LEU A 168 2.07 6.15 -2.77
N GLN A 169 1.32 6.85 -3.63
CA GLN A 169 1.84 7.97 -4.41
C GLN A 169 2.30 9.12 -3.51
N GLY A 170 1.52 9.46 -2.47
CA GLY A 170 1.93 10.46 -1.48
C GLY A 170 3.23 10.09 -0.74
N LEU A 171 3.40 8.81 -0.40
CA LEU A 171 4.65 8.29 0.15
C LEU A 171 5.82 8.49 -0.82
N SER A 172 5.62 8.18 -2.11
CA SER A 172 6.64 8.36 -3.15
C SER A 172 7.08 9.82 -3.29
N VAL A 173 6.13 10.77 -3.28
CA VAL A 173 6.44 12.21 -3.36
C VAL A 173 7.37 12.65 -2.22
N ILE A 174 7.11 12.22 -0.99
CA ILE A 174 7.94 12.59 0.17
C ILE A 174 9.32 11.93 0.08
N LEU A 175 9.40 10.67 -0.34
CA LEU A 175 10.69 9.97 -0.51
C LEU A 175 11.52 10.62 -1.62
N GLN A 176 10.92 10.97 -2.74
CA GLN A 176 11.58 11.69 -3.84
C GLN A 176 12.19 13.02 -3.36
N GLU A 177 11.46 13.78 -2.55
CA GLU A 177 11.99 15.02 -1.94
C GLU A 177 13.19 14.72 -1.02
N LYS A 178 13.11 13.65 -0.20
CA LYS A 178 14.20 13.25 0.69
C LYS A 178 15.45 12.80 -0.05
N HIS A 179 15.32 12.23 -1.25
CA HIS A 179 16.44 11.86 -2.11
C HIS A 179 17.05 13.06 -2.86
N GLY A 180 16.45 14.25 -2.77
CA GLY A 180 16.94 15.45 -3.43
C GLY A 180 16.87 15.39 -4.94
N LEU A 181 15.96 14.60 -5.50
CA LEU A 181 15.76 14.53 -6.94
C LEU A 181 15.14 15.85 -7.44
N THR A 182 15.85 16.51 -8.31
CA THR A 182 15.43 17.73 -9.00
C THR A 182 15.23 17.45 -10.48
N PRO A 183 14.40 18.26 -11.20
CA PRO A 183 14.22 18.15 -12.64
C PRO A 183 15.51 18.22 -13.42
#